data_323afe74da3db5e4a22aa8fba54b9c94
#
_entry.id   323afe74da3db5e4a22aa8fba54b9c94
#
_cell.length_a   1.000
_cell.length_b   1.000
_cell.length_c   1.000
_cell.angle_alpha   90.00
_cell.angle_beta   90.00
_cell.angle_gamma   90.00
#
_symmetry.space_group_name_H-M   'P 1'
#
loop_
_entity.id
_entity.type
_entity.pdbx_description
1 polymer ?
#
loop_
_entity_poly.entity_id
_entity_poly.type
_entity_poly.pdbx_seq_one_letter_code
_entity_poly.pdbx_strand_id
1 'polypeptide(L)'
;MAGARPEQAILTRDTDMTKTAATRSVIENMVDGLNDHRISDIGEFFAESFRWIGNQGCGTKNGLRAFQENWQKPFQAAFSDKVCIDEARLYMGEWAAAFGWQEAIHSGEFMGIAPTGKKVEIRYMDFWKVEDGKITDNYVMVDFPHVMAQLGKDAFDGHGWEKFDARDLGEG
;
A
#
# COMPACT_ATOMS: atom_id res chain seq x y z
N MET A 1 16.77 -19.01 -21.34
CA MET A 1 16.73 -17.69 -22.03
C MET A 1 16.50 -16.64 -20.95
N ALA A 2 17.49 -15.79 -20.70
CA ALA A 2 17.32 -14.68 -19.76
C ALA A 2 16.38 -13.66 -20.43
N GLY A 3 15.17 -13.48 -19.89
CA GLY A 3 14.26 -12.44 -20.33
C GLY A 3 14.93 -11.08 -20.20
N ALA A 4 14.77 -10.23 -21.21
CA ALA A 4 15.24 -8.85 -21.16
C ALA A 4 14.69 -8.19 -19.88
N ARG A 5 15.55 -7.53 -19.10
CA ARG A 5 15.09 -6.73 -17.98
C ARG A 5 14.20 -5.62 -18.52
N PRO A 6 13.06 -5.30 -17.88
CA PRO A 6 12.27 -4.15 -18.28
C PRO A 6 13.15 -2.90 -18.25
N GLU A 7 12.90 -2.00 -19.19
CA GLU A 7 13.59 -0.71 -19.23
C GLU A 7 13.41 0.00 -17.90
N GLN A 8 14.53 0.41 -17.30
CA GLN A 8 14.53 1.03 -15.99
C GLN A 8 14.08 2.49 -16.10
N ALA A 9 12.98 2.83 -15.44
CA ALA A 9 12.54 4.22 -15.34
C ALA A 9 13.54 5.00 -14.44
N ILE A 10 14.23 5.99 -15.04
CA ILE A 10 15.11 6.91 -14.31
C ILE A 10 14.38 8.25 -14.22
N LEU A 11 13.97 8.62 -13.01
CA LEU A 11 13.27 9.86 -12.73
C LEU A 11 14.27 10.91 -12.23
N THR A 12 14.33 12.04 -12.90
CA THR A 12 15.25 13.13 -12.60
C THR A 12 14.51 14.45 -12.43
N ARG A 13 15.21 15.50 -12.00
CA ARG A 13 14.63 16.85 -11.90
C ARG A 13 14.19 17.45 -13.25
N ASP A 14 14.67 16.91 -14.37
CA ASP A 14 14.24 17.31 -15.72
C ASP A 14 12.95 16.61 -16.16
N THR A 15 12.32 15.84 -15.24
CA THR A 15 11.03 15.18 -15.49
C THR A 15 9.93 16.22 -15.72
N ASP A 16 9.04 15.93 -16.67
CA ASP A 16 7.94 16.81 -17.08
C ASP A 16 7.06 17.23 -15.89
N MET A 17 7.08 18.53 -15.59
CA MET A 17 6.33 19.11 -14.47
C MET A 17 4.82 19.11 -14.72
N THR A 18 4.37 19.12 -15.98
CA THR A 18 2.93 19.03 -16.34
C THR A 18 2.40 17.65 -15.99
N LYS A 19 3.16 16.61 -16.36
CA LYS A 19 2.83 15.23 -15.96
C LYS A 19 2.86 15.06 -14.46
N THR A 20 3.85 15.64 -13.78
CA THR A 20 3.96 15.61 -12.32
C THR A 20 2.71 16.20 -11.64
N ALA A 21 2.23 17.35 -12.12
CA ALA A 21 1.02 17.99 -11.59
C ALA A 21 -0.24 17.15 -11.84
N ALA A 22 -0.35 16.53 -13.03
CA ALA A 22 -1.47 15.64 -13.35
C ALA A 22 -1.47 14.38 -12.47
N THR A 23 -0.31 13.74 -12.31
CA THR A 23 -0.13 12.58 -11.42
C THR A 23 -0.50 12.93 -9.98
N ARG A 24 -0.02 14.08 -9.49
CA ARG A 24 -0.36 14.57 -8.16
C ARG A 24 -1.86 14.69 -7.96
N SER A 25 -2.56 15.32 -8.90
CA SER A 25 -4.02 15.50 -8.81
C SER A 25 -4.77 14.15 -8.73
N VAL A 26 -4.38 13.17 -9.54
CA VAL A 26 -5.02 11.85 -9.53
C VAL A 26 -4.83 11.17 -8.17
N ILE A 27 -3.60 11.17 -7.64
CA ILE A 27 -3.30 10.48 -6.39
C ILE A 27 -3.93 11.18 -5.19
N GLU A 28 -3.89 12.52 -5.11
CA GLU A 28 -4.52 13.26 -4.01
C GLU A 28 -6.03 13.02 -3.99
N ASN A 29 -6.71 13.10 -5.13
CA ASN A 29 -8.15 12.83 -5.21
C ASN A 29 -8.51 11.38 -4.84
N MET A 30 -7.67 10.42 -5.23
CA MET A 30 -7.86 9.02 -4.84
C MET A 30 -7.72 8.82 -3.33
N VAL A 31 -6.71 9.41 -2.69
CA VAL A 31 -6.52 9.29 -1.23
C VAL A 31 -7.62 10.01 -0.47
N ASP A 32 -8.07 11.16 -0.94
CA ASP A 32 -9.22 11.87 -0.36
C ASP A 32 -10.49 11.00 -0.45
N GLY A 33 -10.72 10.33 -1.60
CA GLY A 33 -11.80 9.38 -1.75
C GLY A 33 -11.74 8.20 -0.78
N LEU A 34 -10.53 7.69 -0.50
CA LEU A 34 -10.33 6.64 0.52
C LEU A 34 -10.66 7.15 1.93
N ASN A 35 -10.19 8.33 2.30
CA ASN A 35 -10.42 8.92 3.62
C ASN A 35 -11.87 9.34 3.84
N ASP A 36 -12.57 9.73 2.78
CA ASP A 36 -14.02 10.02 2.79
C ASP A 36 -14.88 8.74 2.80
N HIS A 37 -14.27 7.57 2.85
CA HIS A 37 -14.95 6.26 2.76
C HIS A 37 -15.78 6.05 1.48
N ARG A 38 -15.48 6.79 0.39
CA ARG A 38 -16.11 6.65 -0.94
C ARG A 38 -15.50 5.51 -1.75
N ILE A 39 -15.45 4.34 -1.16
CA ILE A 39 -14.68 3.20 -1.65
C ILE A 39 -15.24 2.62 -2.95
N SER A 40 -16.56 2.70 -3.17
CA SER A 40 -17.19 2.28 -4.42
C SER A 40 -16.74 3.16 -5.61
N ASP A 41 -16.39 4.40 -5.35
CA ASP A 41 -16.14 5.41 -6.38
C ASP A 41 -14.65 5.51 -6.74
N ILE A 42 -13.75 5.01 -5.90
CA ILE A 42 -12.31 5.11 -6.19
C ILE A 42 -11.89 4.34 -7.46
N GLY A 43 -12.70 3.39 -7.94
CA GLY A 43 -12.49 2.70 -9.20
C GLY A 43 -12.36 3.66 -10.40
N GLU A 44 -12.91 4.87 -10.31
CA GLU A 44 -12.77 5.90 -11.34
C GLU A 44 -11.32 6.35 -11.56
N PHE A 45 -10.46 6.23 -10.55
CA PHE A 45 -9.05 6.62 -10.62
C PHE A 45 -8.15 5.56 -11.26
N PHE A 46 -8.63 4.34 -11.44
CA PHE A 46 -7.85 3.19 -11.90
C PHE A 46 -8.19 2.81 -13.34
N ALA A 47 -7.17 2.38 -14.10
CA ALA A 47 -7.37 1.77 -15.40
C ALA A 47 -8.00 0.37 -15.27
N GLU A 48 -8.78 -0.09 -16.24
CA GLU A 48 -9.32 -1.46 -16.28
C GLU A 48 -8.19 -2.52 -16.23
N SER A 49 -7.06 -2.22 -16.87
CA SER A 49 -5.85 -3.05 -16.87
C SER A 49 -4.97 -2.87 -15.64
N PHE A 50 -5.42 -2.16 -14.63
CA PHE A 50 -4.69 -1.86 -13.40
C PHE A 50 -4.03 -3.11 -12.80
N ARG A 51 -2.78 -2.96 -12.36
CA ARG A 51 -2.05 -4.00 -11.64
C ARG A 51 -1.72 -3.54 -10.22
N TRP A 52 -2.14 -4.33 -9.26
CA TRP A 52 -1.77 -4.16 -7.87
C TRP A 52 -0.75 -5.23 -7.48
N ILE A 53 0.48 -4.82 -7.20
CA ILE A 53 1.62 -5.70 -6.96
C ILE A 53 2.03 -5.58 -5.50
N GLY A 54 1.50 -6.47 -4.67
CA GLY A 54 1.76 -6.51 -3.24
C GLY A 54 2.92 -7.43 -2.86
N ASN A 55 3.44 -7.24 -1.65
CA ASN A 55 4.44 -8.11 -1.05
C ASN A 55 3.87 -9.50 -0.68
N GLN A 56 4.74 -10.35 -0.10
CA GLN A 56 4.32 -11.65 0.41
C GLN A 56 3.15 -11.51 1.41
N GLY A 57 2.14 -12.34 1.27
CA GLY A 57 0.87 -12.26 2.01
C GLY A 57 -0.20 -11.41 1.31
N CYS A 58 0.18 -10.41 0.54
CA CYS A 58 -0.73 -9.59 -0.26
C CYS A 58 -0.96 -10.17 -1.66
N GLY A 59 0.09 -10.65 -2.31
CA GLY A 59 0.07 -11.19 -3.66
C GLY A 59 -0.17 -10.14 -4.74
N THR A 60 -0.44 -10.57 -5.98
CA THR A 60 -0.66 -9.67 -7.12
C THR A 60 -2.11 -9.79 -7.63
N LYS A 61 -2.71 -8.66 -8.00
CA LYS A 61 -4.05 -8.57 -8.60
C LYS A 61 -3.91 -7.93 -9.98
N ASN A 62 -4.32 -8.65 -11.02
CA ASN A 62 -4.28 -8.18 -12.40
C ASN A 62 -5.70 -7.78 -12.84
N GLY A 63 -5.89 -6.51 -13.15
CA GLY A 63 -7.16 -5.90 -13.49
C GLY A 63 -7.89 -5.29 -12.29
N LEU A 64 -8.60 -4.20 -12.56
CA LEU A 64 -9.36 -3.45 -11.55
C LEU A 64 -10.34 -4.35 -10.79
N ARG A 65 -11.08 -5.21 -11.48
CA ARG A 65 -12.03 -6.14 -10.86
C ARG A 65 -11.34 -7.11 -9.91
N ALA A 66 -10.18 -7.67 -10.31
CA ALA A 66 -9.43 -8.59 -9.45
C ALA A 66 -8.91 -7.88 -8.19
N PHE A 67 -8.47 -6.62 -8.30
CA PHE A 67 -8.11 -5.81 -7.17
C PHE A 67 -9.29 -5.57 -6.22
N GLN A 68 -10.43 -5.15 -6.75
CA GLN A 68 -11.63 -4.88 -5.94
C GLN A 68 -12.14 -6.13 -5.20
N GLU A 69 -12.23 -7.27 -5.89
CA GLU A 69 -12.78 -8.50 -5.31
C GLU A 69 -11.80 -9.21 -4.36
N ASN A 70 -10.52 -9.26 -4.70
CA ASN A 70 -9.53 -10.10 -4.02
C ASN A 70 -8.58 -9.33 -3.09
N TRP A 71 -8.68 -8.01 -3.01
CA TRP A 71 -7.95 -7.18 -2.08
C TRP A 71 -8.87 -6.20 -1.35
N GLN A 72 -9.49 -5.30 -2.08
CA GLN A 72 -10.23 -4.18 -1.50
C GLN A 72 -11.37 -4.64 -0.59
N LYS A 73 -12.25 -5.51 -1.09
CA LYS A 73 -13.38 -6.04 -0.30
C LYS A 73 -12.95 -6.86 0.93
N PRO A 74 -12.03 -7.86 0.81
CA PRO A 74 -11.54 -8.58 1.98
C PRO A 74 -10.87 -7.68 3.01
N PHE A 75 -10.07 -6.71 2.56
CA PHE A 75 -9.39 -5.78 3.44
C PHE A 75 -10.37 -4.86 4.19
N GLN A 76 -11.42 -4.40 3.51
CA GLN A 76 -12.50 -3.64 4.14
C GLN A 76 -13.33 -4.47 5.12
N ALA A 77 -13.56 -5.73 4.81
CA ALA A 77 -14.27 -6.64 5.71
C ALA A 77 -13.47 -6.89 7.00
N ALA A 78 -12.14 -6.96 6.90
CA ALA A 78 -11.26 -7.17 8.04
C ALA A 78 -11.06 -5.91 8.90
N PHE A 79 -11.07 -4.72 8.28
CA PHE A 79 -10.72 -3.47 8.94
C PHE A 79 -11.74 -2.36 8.64
N SER A 80 -12.40 -1.84 9.68
CA SER A 80 -13.31 -0.69 9.58
C SER A 80 -12.63 0.62 10.00
N ASP A 81 -13.32 1.74 9.74
CA ASP A 81 -12.94 3.09 10.18
C ASP A 81 -11.50 3.48 9.79
N LYS A 82 -11.09 3.08 8.60
CA LYS A 82 -9.74 3.32 8.09
C LYS A 82 -9.51 4.79 7.76
N VAL A 83 -8.37 5.29 8.22
CA VAL A 83 -7.85 6.62 7.88
C VAL A 83 -6.41 6.46 7.40
N CYS A 84 -6.12 6.89 6.18
CA CYS A 84 -4.77 6.93 5.62
C CYS A 84 -4.04 8.17 6.13
N ILE A 85 -2.85 7.97 6.67
CA ILE A 85 -1.97 9.02 7.18
C ILE A 85 -0.62 8.86 6.48
N ASP A 86 -0.40 9.64 5.43
CA ASP A 86 0.89 9.66 4.75
C ASP A 86 1.88 10.54 5.52
N GLU A 87 3.01 9.97 5.89
CA GLU A 87 4.13 10.70 6.47
C GLU A 87 4.83 11.55 5.40
N ALA A 88 4.97 11.00 4.20
CA ALA A 88 5.46 11.75 3.04
C ALA A 88 4.86 11.22 1.73
N ARG A 89 4.74 12.13 0.76
CA ARG A 89 4.41 11.84 -0.64
C ARG A 89 5.42 12.47 -1.58
N LEU A 90 5.73 11.76 -2.65
CA LEU A 90 6.63 12.20 -3.70
C LEU A 90 5.92 12.09 -5.05
N TYR A 91 6.17 13.07 -5.92
CA TYR A 91 5.58 13.10 -7.26
C TYR A 91 6.67 13.45 -8.27
N MET A 92 6.77 12.67 -9.35
CA MET A 92 7.75 12.89 -10.40
C MET A 92 7.30 12.25 -11.73
N GLY A 93 6.92 13.09 -12.69
CA GLY A 93 6.41 12.63 -13.99
C GLY A 93 5.14 11.79 -13.80
N GLU A 94 5.15 10.58 -14.32
CA GLU A 94 4.05 9.62 -14.24
C GLU A 94 4.06 8.81 -12.93
N TRP A 95 4.99 9.08 -12.01
CA TRP A 95 5.14 8.32 -10.78
C TRP A 95 4.80 9.14 -9.56
N ALA A 96 4.19 8.46 -8.59
CA ALA A 96 4.02 8.95 -7.23
C ALA A 96 4.49 7.88 -6.26
N ALA A 97 4.92 8.30 -5.08
CA ALA A 97 5.18 7.40 -3.97
C ALA A 97 4.69 8.01 -2.67
N ALA A 98 4.30 7.15 -1.73
CA ALA A 98 3.99 7.54 -0.37
C ALA A 98 4.46 6.46 0.61
N PHE A 99 4.69 6.86 1.84
CA PHE A 99 4.77 5.94 2.96
C PHE A 99 4.06 6.54 4.17
N GLY A 100 3.55 5.69 5.01
CA GLY A 100 2.80 6.08 6.18
C GLY A 100 2.08 4.89 6.78
N TRP A 101 0.93 5.13 7.35
CA TRP A 101 0.10 4.08 7.95
C TRP A 101 -1.38 4.36 7.79
N GLN A 102 -2.18 3.33 7.91
CA GLN A 102 -3.61 3.44 8.14
C GLN A 102 -3.90 3.15 9.60
N GLU A 103 -4.67 3.99 10.25
CA GLU A 103 -5.36 3.63 11.49
C GLU A 103 -6.66 2.93 11.14
N ALA A 104 -6.98 1.84 11.83
CA ALA A 104 -8.20 1.07 11.57
C ALA A 104 -8.65 0.32 12.82
N ILE A 105 -9.87 -0.19 12.79
CA ILE A 105 -10.39 -1.15 13.78
C ILE A 105 -10.38 -2.55 13.16
N HIS A 106 -9.76 -3.52 13.84
CA HIS A 106 -9.83 -4.94 13.45
C HIS A 106 -11.21 -5.48 13.73
N SER A 107 -12.11 -5.38 12.75
CA SER A 107 -13.55 -5.64 12.86
C SER A 107 -14.00 -6.95 12.21
N GLY A 108 -13.16 -7.57 11.37
CA GLY A 108 -13.44 -8.85 10.71
C GLY A 108 -12.27 -9.82 10.82
N GLU A 109 -12.42 -11.01 10.26
CA GLU A 109 -11.34 -12.00 10.24
C GLU A 109 -10.16 -11.50 9.39
N PHE A 110 -8.95 -11.66 9.90
CA PHE A 110 -7.72 -11.30 9.22
C PHE A 110 -6.65 -12.41 9.41
N MET A 111 -6.28 -13.09 8.34
CA MET A 111 -5.23 -14.12 8.31
C MET A 111 -5.37 -15.18 9.42
N GLY A 112 -6.58 -15.68 9.63
CA GLY A 112 -6.90 -16.67 10.66
C GLY A 112 -7.04 -16.08 12.07
N ILE A 113 -7.02 -14.76 12.23
CA ILE A 113 -7.25 -14.08 13.51
C ILE A 113 -8.71 -13.58 13.52
N ALA A 114 -9.49 -14.05 14.49
CA ALA A 114 -10.87 -13.58 14.67
C ALA A 114 -10.91 -12.08 15.04
N PRO A 115 -11.98 -11.35 14.70
CA PRO A 115 -12.08 -9.91 14.99
C PRO A 115 -11.87 -9.63 16.48
N THR A 116 -11.00 -8.66 16.79
CA THR A 116 -10.65 -8.31 18.17
C THR A 116 -11.26 -7.00 18.64
N GLY A 117 -11.77 -6.17 17.72
CA GLY A 117 -12.21 -4.80 18.00
C GLY A 117 -11.08 -3.84 18.37
N LYS A 118 -9.81 -4.26 18.28
CA LYS A 118 -8.67 -3.40 18.60
C LYS A 118 -8.44 -2.37 17.50
N LYS A 119 -8.00 -1.19 17.89
CA LYS A 119 -7.37 -0.24 16.97
C LYS A 119 -6.00 -0.77 16.59
N VAL A 120 -5.67 -0.73 15.30
CA VAL A 120 -4.39 -1.17 14.75
C VAL A 120 -3.80 -0.09 13.83
N GLU A 121 -2.49 -0.10 13.72
CA GLU A 121 -1.70 0.65 12.77
C GLU A 121 -1.23 -0.28 11.66
N ILE A 122 -1.54 0.05 10.41
CA ILE A 122 -1.20 -0.74 9.23
C ILE A 122 -0.21 0.07 8.40
N ARG A 123 1.09 -0.19 8.55
CA ARG A 123 2.15 0.50 7.82
C ARG A 123 2.15 0.11 6.35
N TYR A 124 2.44 1.07 5.49
CA TYR A 124 2.54 0.84 4.05
C TYR A 124 3.59 1.72 3.37
N MET A 125 4.02 1.25 2.21
CA MET A 125 4.76 2.01 1.21
C MET A 125 4.13 1.72 -0.15
N ASP A 126 3.84 2.77 -0.90
CA ASP A 126 3.19 2.70 -2.20
C ASP A 126 4.00 3.41 -3.26
N PHE A 127 4.05 2.81 -4.46
CA PHE A 127 4.48 3.44 -5.69
C PHE A 127 3.38 3.29 -6.73
N TRP A 128 2.86 4.39 -7.23
CA TRP A 128 1.84 4.41 -8.27
C TRP A 128 2.41 4.90 -9.59
N LYS A 129 1.99 4.28 -10.67
CA LYS A 129 2.18 4.80 -12.03
C LYS A 129 0.86 5.34 -12.55
N VAL A 130 0.89 6.56 -13.09
CA VAL A 130 -0.29 7.24 -13.66
C VAL A 130 -0.04 7.49 -15.13
N GLU A 131 -0.91 6.96 -15.98
CA GLU A 131 -0.90 7.16 -17.44
C GLU A 131 -2.30 7.60 -17.87
N ASP A 132 -2.38 8.60 -18.72
CA ASP A 132 -3.65 9.14 -19.28
C ASP A 132 -4.71 9.44 -18.18
N GLY A 133 -4.27 9.98 -17.04
CA GLY A 133 -5.14 10.35 -15.91
C GLY A 133 -5.69 9.17 -15.11
N LYS A 134 -5.13 7.97 -15.29
CA LYS A 134 -5.50 6.77 -14.54
C LYS A 134 -4.29 6.09 -13.90
N ILE A 135 -4.50 5.50 -12.75
CA ILE A 135 -3.49 4.65 -12.09
C ILE A 135 -3.45 3.31 -12.83
N THR A 136 -2.31 2.99 -13.43
CA THR A 136 -2.08 1.73 -14.17
C THR A 136 -1.38 0.67 -13.35
N ASP A 137 -0.50 1.08 -12.44
CA ASP A 137 0.21 0.18 -11.55
C ASP A 137 0.28 0.75 -10.13
N ASN A 138 0.22 -0.14 -9.16
CA ASN A 138 0.53 0.15 -7.77
C ASN A 138 1.43 -0.95 -7.21
N TYR A 139 2.67 -0.60 -6.92
CA TYR A 139 3.59 -1.45 -6.16
C TYR A 139 3.45 -1.09 -4.70
N VAL A 140 3.05 -2.05 -3.88
CA VAL A 140 2.72 -1.78 -2.48
C VAL A 140 3.39 -2.77 -1.55
N MET A 141 3.85 -2.26 -0.43
CA MET A 141 4.27 -3.06 0.71
C MET A 141 3.38 -2.72 1.90
N VAL A 142 2.72 -3.74 2.44
CA VAL A 142 1.91 -3.62 3.67
C VAL A 142 2.55 -4.46 4.75
N ASP A 143 2.82 -3.86 5.91
CA ASP A 143 3.48 -4.55 7.02
C ASP A 143 2.48 -5.40 7.82
N PHE A 144 2.05 -6.50 7.21
CA PHE A 144 1.16 -7.46 7.86
C PHE A 144 1.78 -8.13 9.10
N PRO A 145 3.09 -8.46 9.15
CA PRO A 145 3.71 -8.91 10.38
C PRO A 145 3.49 -7.97 11.56
N HIS A 146 3.63 -6.66 11.34
CA HIS A 146 3.36 -5.64 12.37
C HIS A 146 1.89 -5.64 12.82
N VAL A 147 0.94 -5.76 11.88
CA VAL A 147 -0.48 -5.89 12.23
C VAL A 147 -0.75 -7.16 13.04
N MET A 148 -0.18 -8.29 12.62
CA MET A 148 -0.32 -9.57 13.33
C MET A 148 0.22 -9.47 14.76
N ALA A 149 1.37 -8.83 14.97
CA ALA A 149 1.97 -8.62 16.28
C ALA A 149 1.05 -7.81 17.21
N GLN A 150 0.43 -6.73 16.72
CA GLN A 150 -0.56 -5.94 17.46
C GLN A 150 -1.79 -6.78 17.86
N LEU A 151 -2.12 -7.79 17.07
CA LEU A 151 -3.22 -8.73 17.31
C LEU A 151 -2.80 -9.93 18.16
N GLY A 152 -1.53 -10.01 18.60
CA GLY A 152 -1.00 -11.04 19.49
C GLY A 152 -0.50 -12.29 18.77
N LYS A 153 -0.21 -12.20 17.47
CA LYS A 153 0.35 -13.31 16.68
C LYS A 153 1.70 -12.90 16.10
N ASP A 154 2.76 -13.58 16.54
CA ASP A 154 4.08 -13.40 15.97
C ASP A 154 4.18 -14.13 14.62
N ALA A 155 4.42 -13.37 13.55
CA ALA A 155 4.58 -13.92 12.20
C ALA A 155 5.91 -14.66 11.99
N PHE A 156 6.87 -14.48 12.89
CA PHE A 156 8.24 -15.00 12.77
C PHE A 156 8.60 -16.04 13.85
N ASP A 157 7.64 -16.45 14.70
CA ASP A 157 7.85 -17.45 15.77
C ASP A 157 9.07 -17.14 16.66
N GLY A 158 9.29 -15.88 17.01
CA GLY A 158 10.44 -15.43 17.81
C GLY A 158 11.77 -15.38 17.05
N HIS A 159 11.74 -15.61 15.73
CA HIS A 159 12.94 -15.55 14.87
C HIS A 159 13.11 -14.21 14.15
N GLY A 160 12.23 -13.22 14.41
CA GLY A 160 12.38 -11.85 13.92
C GLY A 160 13.73 -11.25 14.32
N TRP A 161 14.24 -10.35 13.50
CA TRP A 161 15.55 -9.72 13.74
C TRP A 161 15.47 -8.60 14.78
N GLU A 162 14.29 -8.19 15.20
CA GLU A 162 14.05 -7.26 16.32
C GLU A 162 14.68 -7.77 17.62
N LYS A 163 14.89 -9.09 17.75
CA LYS A 163 15.66 -9.70 18.86
C LYS A 163 17.08 -9.18 18.96
N PHE A 164 17.61 -8.53 17.95
CA PHE A 164 18.95 -7.95 17.94
C PHE A 164 18.96 -6.47 18.36
N ASP A 165 17.82 -5.79 18.41
CA ASP A 165 17.72 -4.35 18.68
C ASP A 165 18.19 -4.01 20.12
N ALA A 166 18.05 -4.95 21.05
CA ALA A 166 18.46 -4.80 22.44
C ALA A 166 19.92 -5.24 22.72
N ARG A 167 20.71 -5.54 21.67
CA ARG A 167 22.12 -5.89 21.86
C ARG A 167 22.91 -4.66 22.32
N ASP A 168 23.59 -4.81 23.44
CA ASP A 168 24.63 -3.86 23.86
C ASP A 168 25.77 -3.91 22.83
N LEU A 169 25.93 -2.83 22.08
CA LEU A 169 26.97 -2.72 21.06
C LEU A 169 28.34 -2.35 21.67
N GLY A 170 28.40 -2.17 23.00
CA GLY A 170 29.59 -1.67 23.68
C GLY A 170 29.93 -0.24 23.27
N GLU A 171 30.51 0.52 24.18
CA GLU A 171 31.17 1.77 23.79
C GLU A 171 32.42 1.41 23.00
N GLY A 172 32.43 1.64 21.67
CA GLY A 172 33.59 1.46 20.79
C GLY A 172 34.62 2.57 20.89
#